data_26518b2b6f99651805c2f8b2db7817ba
#
_entry.id   26518b2b6f99651805c2f8b2db7817ba
#
_cell.length_a   1.000
_cell.length_b   1.000
_cell.length_c   1.000
_cell.angle_alpha   90.00
_cell.angle_beta   90.00
_cell.angle_gamma   90.00
#
_symmetry.space_group_name_H-M   'P 1'
#
loop_
_entity.id
_entity.type
_entity.pdbx_description
1 polymer ?
#
loop_
_entity_poly.entity_id
_entity_poly.type
_entity_poly.pdbx_seq_one_letter_code
_entity_poly.pdbx_strand_id
1 'polypeptide(L)'
;VFLSDCQARLAFDLISNTWNAVVLWSLRHGPRRPADLRAEIGGISAKVLTETLRRLEFNGLVTRQAYAEAPPRVEYELTALGRSLLEPIGVLGEWAFAHADEVMAAQDEGPARKL
;
A
#
# COMPACT_ATOMS: atom_id res chain seq x y z
N VAL A 1 -3.68 30.33 -0.47
CA VAL A 1 -3.56 28.91 -0.08
C VAL A 1 -2.61 28.20 -1.02
N PHE A 2 -1.59 27.58 -0.48
CA PHE A 2 -0.64 26.84 -1.29
C PHE A 2 -1.08 25.39 -1.45
N LEU A 3 -0.75 24.77 -2.57
CA LEU A 3 -1.05 23.35 -2.78
C LEU A 3 -0.42 22.47 -1.71
N SER A 4 0.72 22.88 -1.17
CA SER A 4 1.38 22.13 -0.08
C SER A 4 0.56 22.09 1.20
N ASP A 5 -0.40 23.00 1.36
CA ASP A 5 -1.27 23.05 2.53
C ASP A 5 -2.61 22.37 2.27
N CYS A 6 -2.81 21.84 1.08
CA CYS A 6 -4.04 21.17 0.71
C CYS A 6 -4.16 19.81 1.40
N GLN A 7 -5.37 19.46 1.82
CA GLN A 7 -5.63 18.15 2.43
C GLN A 7 -5.30 16.98 1.48
N ALA A 8 -5.36 17.23 0.17
CA ALA A 8 -4.97 16.22 -0.82
C ALA A 8 -3.52 15.78 -0.66
N ARG A 9 -2.65 16.67 -0.15
CA ARG A 9 -1.26 16.30 0.12
C ARG A 9 -1.16 15.16 1.13
N LEU A 10 -2.02 15.18 2.15
CA LEU A 10 -2.06 14.08 3.12
C LEU A 10 -2.35 12.75 2.42
N ALA A 11 -3.32 12.75 1.50
CA ALA A 11 -3.65 11.54 0.75
C ALA A 11 -2.45 11.05 -0.08
N PHE A 12 -1.76 11.98 -0.74
CA PHE A 12 -0.58 11.62 -1.52
C PHE A 12 0.52 11.05 -0.64
N ASP A 13 0.74 11.62 0.54
CA ASP A 13 1.74 11.12 1.49
C ASP A 13 1.39 9.69 1.96
N LEU A 14 0.11 9.41 2.17
CA LEU A 14 -0.31 8.08 2.62
C LEU A 14 -0.06 6.99 1.58
N ILE A 15 -0.09 7.32 0.31
CA ILE A 15 0.12 6.35 -0.77
C ILE A 15 1.43 6.53 -1.53
N SER A 16 2.27 7.48 -1.11
CA SER A 16 3.52 7.78 -1.80
C SER A 16 4.55 6.67 -1.66
N ASN A 17 4.53 5.94 -0.58
CA ASN A 17 5.38 4.77 -0.41
C ASN A 17 4.82 3.63 -1.26
N THR A 18 5.67 3.03 -2.08
CA THR A 18 5.26 1.96 -3.00
C THR A 18 4.45 0.87 -2.33
N TRP A 19 4.83 0.50 -1.11
CA TRP A 19 4.22 -0.65 -0.44
C TRP A 19 2.91 -0.33 0.29
N ASN A 20 2.65 0.94 0.61
CA ASN A 20 1.44 1.30 1.35
C ASN A 20 0.17 0.88 0.60
N ALA A 21 0.04 1.30 -0.65
CA ALA A 21 -1.13 0.96 -1.45
C ALA A 21 -1.22 -0.54 -1.72
N VAL A 22 -0.07 -1.19 -1.98
CA VAL A 22 -0.03 -2.62 -2.25
C VAL A 22 -0.53 -3.43 -1.05
N VAL A 23 -0.06 -3.07 0.15
CA VAL A 23 -0.48 -3.78 1.38
C VAL A 23 -1.96 -3.54 1.68
N LEU A 24 -2.42 -2.29 1.54
CA LEU A 24 -3.84 -1.99 1.73
C LEU A 24 -4.71 -2.80 0.78
N TRP A 25 -4.32 -2.86 -0.48
CA TRP A 25 -5.05 -3.63 -1.49
C TRP A 25 -5.08 -5.12 -1.16
N SER A 26 -3.96 -5.65 -0.65
CA SER A 26 -3.85 -7.06 -0.28
C SER A 26 -4.79 -7.46 0.86
N LEU A 27 -5.22 -6.48 1.66
CA LEU A 27 -6.12 -6.71 2.79
C LEU A 27 -7.60 -6.56 2.42
N ARG A 28 -7.92 -6.30 1.15
CA ARG A 28 -9.30 -6.01 0.74
C ARG A 28 -10.30 -7.11 1.02
N HIS A 29 -9.85 -8.35 1.06
CA HIS A 29 -10.75 -9.51 1.26
C HIS A 29 -10.89 -9.95 2.71
N GLY A 30 -10.22 -9.30 3.64
CA GLY A 30 -10.34 -9.61 5.05
C GLY A 30 -9.00 -9.71 5.76
N PRO A 31 -9.02 -10.15 7.02
CA PRO A 31 -7.79 -10.25 7.82
C PRO A 31 -6.77 -11.21 7.21
N ARG A 32 -5.51 -10.85 7.29
CA ARG A 32 -4.41 -11.66 6.77
C ARG A 32 -3.23 -11.68 7.73
N ARG A 33 -2.53 -12.79 7.74
CA ARG A 33 -1.26 -12.91 8.48
C ARG A 33 -0.13 -12.30 7.65
N PRO A 34 0.92 -11.77 8.30
CA PRO A 34 2.08 -11.24 7.55
C PRO A 34 2.68 -12.23 6.56
N ALA A 35 2.79 -13.50 6.93
CA ALA A 35 3.34 -14.52 6.02
C ALA A 35 2.48 -14.67 4.76
N ASP A 36 1.16 -14.61 4.91
CA ASP A 36 0.24 -14.72 3.78
C ASP A 36 0.32 -13.50 2.89
N LEU A 37 0.46 -12.32 3.48
CA LEU A 37 0.64 -11.07 2.72
C LEU A 37 1.92 -11.13 1.91
N ARG A 38 3.02 -11.60 2.48
CA ARG A 38 4.29 -11.72 1.77
C ARG A 38 4.19 -12.68 0.60
N ALA A 39 3.51 -13.80 0.80
CA ALA A 39 3.33 -14.80 -0.26
C ALA A 39 2.52 -14.24 -1.44
N GLU A 40 1.46 -13.50 -1.14
CA GLU A 40 0.62 -12.92 -2.17
C GLU A 40 1.28 -11.74 -2.89
N ILE A 41 1.90 -10.85 -2.14
CA ILE A 41 2.52 -9.65 -2.71
C ILE A 41 3.75 -9.99 -3.54
N GLY A 42 4.62 -10.83 -2.99
CA GLY A 42 5.90 -11.12 -3.62
C GLY A 42 6.86 -9.93 -3.56
N GLY A 43 8.15 -10.19 -3.53
CA GLY A 43 9.15 -9.14 -3.62
C GLY A 43 9.28 -8.20 -2.43
N ILE A 44 8.49 -8.39 -1.38
CA ILE A 44 8.59 -7.60 -0.16
C ILE A 44 9.28 -8.40 0.94
N SER A 45 10.24 -7.77 1.63
CA SER A 45 10.90 -8.43 2.76
C SER A 45 10.02 -8.39 4.01
N ALA A 46 10.30 -9.30 4.95
CA ALA A 46 9.59 -9.30 6.23
C ALA A 46 9.77 -7.98 6.97
N LYS A 47 10.97 -7.40 6.90
CA LYS A 47 11.27 -6.13 7.55
C LYS A 47 10.44 -5.00 6.96
N VAL A 48 10.41 -4.87 5.64
CA VAL A 48 9.68 -3.80 4.98
C VAL A 48 8.18 -3.97 5.18
N LEU A 49 7.66 -5.20 5.14
CA LEU A 49 6.25 -5.44 5.42
C LEU A 49 5.88 -5.02 6.84
N THR A 50 6.71 -5.40 7.83
CA THR A 50 6.47 -5.03 9.22
C THR A 50 6.45 -3.51 9.39
N GLU A 51 7.41 -2.82 8.80
CA GLU A 51 7.50 -1.36 8.86
C GLU A 51 6.27 -0.72 8.20
N THR A 52 5.85 -1.25 7.07
CA THR A 52 4.66 -0.75 6.36
C THR A 52 3.41 -0.94 7.19
N LEU A 53 3.21 -2.13 7.75
CA LEU A 53 2.02 -2.41 8.58
C LEU A 53 1.98 -1.53 9.82
N ARG A 54 3.12 -1.28 10.46
CA ARG A 54 3.17 -0.38 11.61
C ARG A 54 2.81 1.05 11.24
N ARG A 55 3.27 1.49 10.09
CA ARG A 55 2.96 2.82 9.58
C ARG A 55 1.47 2.95 9.27
N LEU A 56 0.89 1.95 8.65
CA LEU A 56 -0.54 1.93 8.32
C LEU A 56 -1.39 1.87 9.60
N GLU A 57 -0.95 1.12 10.59
CA GLU A 57 -1.62 1.05 11.89
C GLU A 57 -1.56 2.40 12.60
N PHE A 58 -0.41 3.04 12.59
CA PHE A 58 -0.22 4.37 13.18
C PHE A 58 -1.18 5.40 12.57
N ASN A 59 -1.45 5.27 11.28
CA ASN A 59 -2.35 6.18 10.57
C ASN A 59 -3.82 5.76 10.65
N GLY A 60 -4.14 4.72 11.40
CA GLY A 60 -5.53 4.29 11.60
C GLY A 60 -6.14 3.54 10.42
N LEU A 61 -5.31 3.06 9.50
CA LEU A 61 -5.78 2.39 8.27
C LEU A 61 -5.92 0.88 8.45
N VAL A 62 -5.17 0.30 9.37
CA VAL A 62 -5.26 -1.12 9.70
C VAL A 62 -5.25 -1.31 11.21
N THR A 63 -5.79 -2.44 11.66
CA THR A 63 -5.68 -2.88 13.05
C THR A 63 -4.91 -4.18 13.11
N ARG A 64 -4.21 -4.38 14.22
CA ARG A 64 -3.44 -5.59 14.50
C ARG A 64 -4.18 -6.38 15.57
N GLN A 65 -4.46 -7.64 15.29
CA GLN A 65 -5.09 -8.54 16.24
C GLN A 65 -4.14 -9.68 16.57
N ALA A 66 -3.78 -9.78 17.84
CA ALA A 66 -2.95 -10.88 18.32
C ALA A 66 -3.84 -11.92 18.99
N TYR A 67 -3.61 -13.19 18.68
CA TYR A 67 -4.33 -14.32 19.26
C TYR A 67 -3.40 -15.13 20.15
N ALA A 68 -3.84 -15.39 21.37
CA ALA A 68 -3.08 -16.20 22.33
C ALA A 68 -3.25 -17.67 21.98
N GLU A 69 -2.48 -18.12 21.02
CA GLU A 69 -2.47 -19.50 20.55
C GLU A 69 -1.06 -20.06 20.62
N ALA A 70 -0.91 -21.35 20.39
CA ALA A 70 0.39 -22.01 20.28
C ALA A 70 0.47 -22.69 18.91
N PRO A 71 1.20 -22.12 17.92
CA PRO A 71 2.01 -20.89 18.01
C PRO A 71 1.18 -19.62 18.03
N PRO A 72 1.73 -18.50 18.51
CA PRO A 72 1.03 -17.22 18.49
C PRO A 72 0.66 -16.80 17.06
N ARG A 73 -0.51 -16.23 16.92
CA ARG A 73 -1.01 -15.77 15.62
C ARG A 73 -1.28 -14.27 15.66
N VAL A 74 -0.85 -13.58 14.62
CA VAL A 74 -1.12 -12.16 14.43
C VAL A 74 -1.78 -11.97 13.07
N GLU A 75 -2.86 -11.20 13.03
CA GLU A 75 -3.55 -10.86 11.80
C GLU A 75 -3.70 -9.34 11.71
N TYR A 76 -3.69 -8.83 10.48
CA TYR A 76 -3.97 -7.43 10.20
C TYR A 76 -5.24 -7.33 9.36
N GLU A 77 -5.99 -6.28 9.60
CA GLU A 77 -7.28 -6.06 8.94
C GLU A 77 -7.46 -4.57 8.66
N LEU A 78 -8.10 -4.25 7.54
CA LEU A 78 -8.45 -2.86 7.24
C LEU A 78 -9.47 -2.33 8.23
N THR A 79 -9.27 -1.08 8.66
CA THR A 79 -10.32 -0.33 9.34
C THR A 79 -11.32 0.19 8.30
N ALA A 80 -12.43 0.77 8.75
CA ALA A 80 -13.35 1.45 7.82
C ALA A 80 -12.62 2.55 7.05
N LEU A 81 -11.71 3.27 7.73
CA LEU A 81 -10.90 4.30 7.08
C LEU A 81 -9.99 3.70 6.02
N GLY A 82 -9.32 2.59 6.34
CA GLY A 82 -8.48 1.88 5.37
C GLY A 82 -9.27 1.41 4.15
N ARG A 83 -10.48 0.89 4.37
CA ARG A 83 -11.35 0.45 3.28
C ARG A 83 -11.73 1.60 2.36
N SER A 84 -11.87 2.79 2.90
CA SER A 84 -12.24 3.95 2.09
C SER A 84 -11.17 4.31 1.06
N LEU A 85 -9.94 3.82 1.22
CA LEU A 85 -8.87 4.05 0.25
C LEU A 85 -8.85 3.04 -0.88
N LEU A 86 -9.61 1.95 -0.77
CA LEU A 86 -9.59 0.91 -1.80
C LEU A 86 -10.07 1.42 -3.16
N GLU A 87 -11.09 2.26 -3.18
CA GLU A 87 -11.59 2.81 -4.44
C GLU A 87 -10.56 3.71 -5.12
N PRO A 88 -9.97 4.71 -4.45
CA PRO A 88 -8.92 5.52 -5.08
C PRO A 88 -7.72 4.67 -5.54
N ILE A 89 -7.32 3.69 -4.74
CA ILE A 89 -6.21 2.80 -5.11
C ILE A 89 -6.57 2.00 -6.35
N GLY A 90 -7.78 1.48 -6.42
CA GLY A 90 -8.25 0.75 -7.60
C GLY A 90 -8.25 1.59 -8.86
N VAL A 91 -8.69 2.85 -8.74
CA VAL A 91 -8.68 3.78 -9.88
C VAL A 91 -7.26 4.06 -10.34
N LEU A 92 -6.33 4.27 -9.41
CA LEU A 92 -4.92 4.44 -9.76
C LEU A 92 -4.36 3.21 -10.46
N GLY A 93 -4.73 2.02 -9.97
CA GLY A 93 -4.34 0.77 -10.59
C GLY A 93 -4.85 0.63 -12.01
N GLU A 94 -6.10 1.03 -12.25
CA GLU A 94 -6.67 1.03 -13.59
C GLU A 94 -5.93 1.98 -14.52
N TRP A 95 -5.60 3.18 -14.03
CA TRP A 95 -4.81 4.11 -14.81
C TRP A 95 -3.46 3.53 -15.20
N ALA A 96 -2.78 2.92 -14.24
CA ALA A 96 -1.48 2.30 -14.48
C ALA A 96 -1.58 1.17 -15.50
N PHE A 97 -2.62 0.35 -15.40
CA PHE A 97 -2.86 -0.74 -16.34
C PHE A 97 -3.03 -0.23 -17.77
N ALA A 98 -3.73 0.88 -17.91
CA ALA A 98 -3.99 1.47 -19.22
C ALA A 98 -2.78 2.19 -19.82
N HIS A 99 -1.86 2.68 -18.98
CA HIS A 99 -0.80 3.60 -19.42
C HIS A 99 0.62 3.14 -19.11
N ALA A 100 0.78 1.98 -18.44
CA ALA A 100 2.12 1.51 -18.06
C ALA A 100 3.08 1.40 -19.26
N ASP A 101 2.56 0.88 -20.38
CA ASP A 101 3.39 0.70 -21.57
C ASP A 101 3.89 2.05 -22.12
N GLU A 102 3.03 3.07 -22.10
CA GLU A 102 3.45 4.41 -22.54
C GLU A 102 4.52 5.00 -21.62
N VAL A 103 4.36 4.82 -20.31
CA VAL A 103 5.34 5.33 -19.34
C VAL A 103 6.67 4.62 -19.54
N MET A 104 6.64 3.30 -19.67
CA MET A 104 7.85 2.52 -19.87
C MET A 104 8.55 2.87 -21.18
N ALA A 105 7.79 3.06 -22.25
CA ALA A 105 8.34 3.48 -23.54
C ALA A 105 9.01 4.85 -23.43
N ALA A 106 8.40 5.78 -22.71
CA ALA A 106 8.99 7.09 -22.49
C ALA A 106 10.29 7.02 -21.69
N GLN A 107 10.35 6.13 -20.71
CA GLN A 107 11.57 5.90 -19.94
C GLN A 107 12.69 5.36 -20.80
N ASP A 108 12.38 4.42 -21.69
CA ASP A 108 13.36 3.79 -22.57
C ASP A 108 13.90 4.77 -23.61
N GLU A 109 13.08 5.67 -24.12
CA GLU A 109 13.45 6.64 -25.15
C GLU A 109 14.22 7.84 -24.62
N GLY A 110 14.32 7.98 -23.32
CA GLY A 110 14.80 9.21 -22.71
C GLY A 110 16.14 9.08 -22.03
N PRO A 111 17.26 8.86 -22.76
CA PRO A 111 18.56 8.84 -22.09
C PRO A 111 18.86 10.14 -21.35
N ALA A 112 18.35 11.25 -21.82
CA ALA A 112 18.48 12.54 -21.13
C ALA A 112 17.74 12.59 -19.79
N ARG A 113 16.88 11.63 -19.53
CA ARG A 113 16.14 11.55 -18.26
C ARG A 113 16.88 10.79 -17.19
N LYS A 114 18.03 10.23 -17.51
CA LYS A 114 18.84 9.55 -16.52
C LYS A 114 19.35 10.55 -15.53
N LEU A 115 19.07 10.30 -14.31
CA LEU A 115 19.43 11.18 -13.21
C LEU A 115 20.62 10.65 -12.45
#